data_7ff9348eeca29dcde2a5e23ff60a0d28
#
_entry.id   7ff9348eeca29dcde2a5e23ff60a0d28
#
_cell.length_a   1.000
_cell.length_b   1.000
_cell.length_c   1.000
_cell.angle_alpha   90.00
_cell.angle_beta   90.00
_cell.angle_gamma   90.00
#
_symmetry.space_group_name_H-M   'P 1'
#
loop_
_entity.id
_entity.type
_entity.pdbx_description
1 polymer ?
#
loop_
_entity_poly.entity_id
_entity_poly.type
_entity_poly.pdbx_seq_one_letter_code
_entity_poly.pdbx_strand_id
1 'polypeptide(L)'
;MLDNSAQEFLDFLKKVSPTAAITFRGYIDRTPTKPRPIGAPTLVATSHSVAIATNNLEKPEVAIFIGSNGRDLTPFLKGAPAYNLQEVTYLPGTYFYQYPPMEFLGVTIQVHEELHLNEETRKYEPTRILNGWDPIILELEPQLRATYANPLDLPEGASERFLIPLD
;
A
#
# COMPACT_ATOMS: atom_id res chain seq x y z
N MET A 1 22.82 10.06 -7.06
CA MET A 1 22.11 10.73 -8.17
C MET A 1 21.16 9.72 -8.77
N LEU A 2 19.86 10.02 -8.81
CA LEU A 2 18.90 9.19 -9.51
C LEU A 2 19.23 9.26 -11.02
N ASP A 3 19.00 8.17 -11.73
CA ASP A 3 19.09 8.25 -13.18
C ASP A 3 17.96 9.15 -13.73
N ASN A 4 18.08 9.61 -14.96
CA ASN A 4 17.11 10.54 -15.55
C ASN A 4 15.70 9.94 -15.57
N SER A 5 15.56 8.64 -15.79
CA SER A 5 14.24 7.96 -15.86
C SER A 5 13.56 7.90 -14.51
N ALA A 6 14.31 7.65 -13.44
CA ALA A 6 13.77 7.65 -12.08
C ALA A 6 13.33 9.06 -11.65
N GLN A 7 14.10 10.09 -12.03
CA GLN A 7 13.74 11.48 -11.74
C GLN A 7 12.49 11.91 -12.52
N GLU A 8 12.40 11.56 -13.79
CA GLU A 8 11.22 11.84 -14.63
C GLU A 8 9.96 11.17 -14.09
N PHE A 9 10.08 9.93 -13.62
CA PHE A 9 8.97 9.21 -12.99
C PHE A 9 8.52 9.89 -11.69
N LEU A 10 9.46 10.29 -10.84
CA LEU A 10 9.16 11.01 -9.62
C LEU A 10 8.46 12.36 -9.90
N ASP A 11 8.94 13.09 -10.90
CA ASP A 11 8.34 14.37 -11.30
C ASP A 11 6.94 14.18 -11.90
N PHE A 12 6.71 13.08 -12.61
CA PHE A 12 5.38 12.69 -13.06
C PHE A 12 4.47 12.42 -11.86
N LEU A 13 4.89 11.60 -10.90
CA LEU A 13 4.10 11.27 -9.71
C LEU A 13 3.67 12.51 -8.91
N LYS A 14 4.56 13.49 -8.80
CA LYS A 14 4.24 14.75 -8.11
C LYS A 14 3.11 15.54 -8.77
N LYS A 15 2.88 15.34 -10.07
CA LYS A 15 1.81 15.99 -10.83
C LYS A 15 0.49 15.24 -10.78
N VAL A 16 0.50 13.96 -10.40
CA VAL A 16 -0.72 13.16 -10.20
C VAL A 16 -1.44 13.66 -8.95
N SER A 17 -2.75 13.88 -9.03
CA SER A 17 -3.54 14.29 -7.88
C SER A 17 -3.51 13.22 -6.78
N PRO A 18 -3.36 13.62 -5.50
CA PRO A 18 -3.44 12.67 -4.40
C PRO A 18 -4.84 12.05 -4.28
N THR A 19 -4.89 10.81 -3.85
CA THR A 19 -6.12 10.02 -3.70
C THR A 19 -6.19 9.39 -2.32
N ALA A 20 -7.33 9.51 -1.65
CA ALA A 20 -7.62 8.76 -0.43
C ALA A 20 -7.97 7.32 -0.80
N ALA A 21 -7.29 6.36 -0.21
CA ALA A 21 -7.49 4.94 -0.53
C ALA A 21 -7.06 4.01 0.60
N ILE A 22 -7.64 2.81 0.57
CA ILE A 22 -7.14 1.62 1.27
C ILE A 22 -6.48 0.75 0.20
N THR A 23 -5.20 0.45 0.39
CA THR A 23 -4.41 -0.33 -0.56
C THR A 23 -3.56 -1.37 0.16
N PHE A 24 -2.90 -2.24 -0.58
CA PHE A 24 -2.29 -3.44 -0.05
C PHE A 24 -0.87 -3.66 -0.56
N ARG A 25 -0.06 -4.35 0.26
CA ARG A 25 1.22 -4.96 -0.08
C ARG A 25 1.29 -6.37 0.50
N GLY A 26 2.18 -7.19 -0.03
CA GLY A 26 2.37 -8.57 0.43
C GLY A 26 3.47 -8.75 1.48
N TYR A 27 4.15 -7.68 1.89
CA TYR A 27 5.20 -7.74 2.91
C TYR A 27 4.73 -7.11 4.21
N ILE A 28 4.92 -7.81 5.32
CA ILE A 28 4.69 -7.31 6.67
C ILE A 28 6.00 -7.32 7.48
N ASP A 29 6.13 -6.34 8.38
CA ASP A 29 7.21 -6.29 9.36
C ASP A 29 6.72 -6.88 10.70
N ARG A 30 7.29 -7.99 11.09
CA ARG A 30 6.89 -8.69 12.34
C ARG A 30 7.58 -8.14 13.60
N THR A 31 8.45 -7.16 13.46
CA THR A 31 9.24 -6.65 14.59
C THR A 31 8.48 -5.75 15.57
N PRO A 32 7.50 -4.91 15.15
CA PRO A 32 6.85 -4.02 16.10
C PRO A 32 5.95 -4.78 17.06
N THR A 33 6.11 -4.51 18.34
CA THR A 33 5.24 -4.98 19.42
C THR A 33 4.26 -3.89 19.88
N LYS A 34 4.51 -2.65 19.46
CA LYS A 34 3.70 -1.47 19.72
C LYS A 34 3.59 -0.64 18.45
N PRO A 35 2.50 0.13 18.27
CA PRO A 35 2.41 1.08 17.17
C PRO A 35 3.59 2.05 17.18
N ARG A 36 4.17 2.32 16.01
CA ARG A 36 5.30 3.24 15.85
C ARG A 36 5.24 4.01 14.54
N PRO A 37 5.73 5.25 14.50
CA PRO A 37 5.92 5.94 13.23
C PRO A 37 7.09 5.33 12.46
N ILE A 38 6.92 5.21 11.15
CA ILE A 38 7.99 4.84 10.21
C ILE A 38 8.01 5.84 9.05
N GLY A 39 9.20 6.16 8.56
CA GLY A 39 9.37 6.97 7.36
C GLY A 39 9.83 6.08 6.20
N ALA A 40 9.18 6.20 5.05
CA ALA A 40 9.58 5.49 3.85
C ALA A 40 10.65 6.29 3.10
N PRO A 41 11.90 5.78 2.97
CA PRO A 41 12.97 6.51 2.30
C PRO A 41 12.81 6.50 0.78
N THR A 42 12.03 5.57 0.25
CA THR A 42 11.80 5.38 -1.18
C THR A 42 10.32 5.44 -1.52
N LEU A 43 9.98 5.24 -2.79
CA LEU A 43 8.59 5.06 -3.22
C LEU A 43 7.96 3.84 -2.55
N VAL A 44 6.72 3.98 -2.10
CA VAL A 44 5.93 2.87 -1.56
C VAL A 44 4.86 2.49 -2.57
N ALA A 45 5.12 1.44 -3.34
CA ALA A 45 4.14 0.89 -4.26
C ALA A 45 3.13 0.02 -3.51
N THR A 46 1.85 0.29 -3.71
CA THR A 46 0.72 -0.48 -3.19
C THR A 46 -0.24 -0.81 -4.32
N SER A 47 -1.17 -1.73 -4.11
CA SER A 47 -2.21 -2.08 -5.08
C SER A 47 -3.59 -2.03 -4.44
N HIS A 48 -4.61 -1.68 -5.22
CA HIS A 48 -6.01 -1.83 -4.81
C HIS A 48 -6.42 -3.30 -4.67
N SER A 49 -5.67 -4.21 -5.29
CA SER A 49 -5.97 -5.65 -5.33
C SER A 49 -5.11 -6.43 -4.34
N VAL A 50 -5.75 -7.14 -3.43
CA VAL A 50 -5.06 -8.08 -2.53
C VAL A 50 -4.36 -9.18 -3.32
N ALA A 51 -5.02 -9.75 -4.32
CA ALA A 51 -4.44 -10.82 -5.14
C ALA A 51 -3.13 -10.40 -5.82
N ILE A 52 -3.11 -9.19 -6.40
CA ILE A 52 -1.91 -8.64 -7.05
C ILE A 52 -0.84 -8.31 -6.00
N ALA A 53 -1.21 -7.63 -4.92
CA ALA A 53 -0.27 -7.19 -3.90
C ALA A 53 0.44 -8.35 -3.19
N THR A 54 -0.21 -9.51 -3.09
CA THR A 54 0.27 -10.67 -2.33
C THR A 54 0.67 -11.86 -3.20
N ASN A 55 0.65 -11.71 -4.51
CA ASN A 55 0.80 -12.83 -5.44
C ASN A 55 -0.17 -13.99 -5.11
N ASN A 56 -1.47 -13.67 -5.09
CA ASN A 56 -2.54 -14.60 -4.73
C ASN A 56 -2.40 -15.23 -3.34
N LEU A 57 -1.91 -14.45 -2.36
CA LEU A 57 -1.68 -14.93 -1.00
C LEU A 57 -0.69 -16.11 -0.95
N GLU A 58 0.36 -16.04 -1.77
CA GLU A 58 1.45 -17.03 -1.74
C GLU A 58 2.00 -17.19 -0.32
N LYS A 59 2.14 -16.07 0.40
CA LYS A 59 2.25 -16.05 1.86
C LYS A 59 0.94 -15.48 2.41
N PRO A 60 0.38 -16.05 3.49
CA PRO A 60 -0.85 -15.53 4.09
C PRO A 60 -0.59 -14.26 4.90
N GLU A 61 -0.09 -13.24 4.26
CA GLU A 61 0.32 -11.96 4.84
C GLU A 61 -0.17 -10.81 3.97
N VAL A 62 -0.78 -9.80 4.60
CA VAL A 62 -1.25 -8.58 3.93
C VAL A 62 -0.91 -7.35 4.74
N ALA A 63 -0.11 -6.46 4.18
CA ALA A 63 0.05 -5.10 4.70
C ALA A 63 -1.04 -4.22 4.11
N ILE A 64 -1.72 -3.46 4.95
CA ILE A 64 -2.82 -2.57 4.61
C ILE A 64 -2.35 -1.14 4.78
N PHE A 65 -2.45 -0.34 3.72
CA PHE A 65 -2.08 1.07 3.72
C PHE A 65 -3.33 1.94 3.62
N ILE A 66 -3.47 2.84 4.56
CA ILE A 66 -4.57 3.80 4.64
C ILE A 66 -3.96 5.19 4.53
N GLY A 67 -4.27 5.89 3.46
CA GLY A 67 -3.68 7.20 3.24
C GLY A 67 -4.51 8.10 2.32
N SER A 68 -4.15 9.38 2.31
CA SER A 68 -4.80 10.42 1.50
C SER A 68 -3.89 10.96 0.40
N ASN A 69 -2.60 10.64 0.42
CA ASN A 69 -1.60 11.19 -0.50
C ASN A 69 -1.00 10.16 -1.47
N GLY A 70 -1.59 8.99 -1.58
CA GLY A 70 -1.22 8.02 -2.61
C GLY A 70 -1.50 8.57 -4.01
N ARG A 71 -0.68 8.19 -4.97
CA ARG A 71 -0.85 8.54 -6.38
C ARG A 71 -1.38 7.34 -7.12
N ASP A 72 -2.64 7.40 -7.54
CA ASP A 72 -3.29 6.31 -8.28
C ASP A 72 -2.83 6.36 -9.74
N LEU A 73 -2.13 5.31 -10.16
CA LEU A 73 -1.59 5.18 -11.51
C LEU A 73 -2.57 4.48 -12.45
N THR A 74 -3.65 3.90 -11.95
CA THR A 74 -4.63 3.15 -12.75
C THR A 74 -5.14 3.93 -13.96
N PRO A 75 -5.49 5.24 -13.86
CA PRO A 75 -5.98 5.99 -15.02
C PRO A 75 -4.96 6.16 -16.14
N PHE A 76 -3.66 6.08 -15.83
CA PHE A 76 -2.56 6.30 -16.79
C PHE A 76 -2.10 5.02 -17.48
N LEU A 77 -2.57 3.86 -17.00
CA LEU A 77 -2.21 2.54 -17.54
C LEU A 77 -3.28 1.97 -18.48
N LYS A 78 -4.35 2.70 -18.74
CA LYS A 78 -5.41 2.30 -19.67
C LYS A 78 -4.84 2.10 -21.07
N GLY A 79 -5.09 0.94 -21.65
CA GLY A 79 -4.62 0.58 -22.98
C GLY A 79 -3.16 0.20 -23.07
N ALA A 80 -2.40 0.21 -21.97
CA ALA A 80 -1.08 -0.36 -21.94
C ALA A 80 -1.14 -1.87 -22.23
N PRO A 81 -0.21 -2.41 -23.04
CA PRO A 81 -0.15 -3.86 -23.25
C PRO A 81 0.29 -4.60 -21.99
N ALA A 82 0.88 -3.87 -21.03
CA ALA A 82 1.26 -4.40 -19.75
C ALA A 82 0.03 -4.64 -18.85
N TYR A 83 0.12 -5.63 -18.01
CA TYR A 83 -0.88 -5.96 -17.00
C TYR A 83 -1.12 -4.77 -16.05
N ASN A 84 -2.40 -4.39 -15.85
CA ASN A 84 -2.75 -3.33 -14.92
C ASN A 84 -2.64 -3.82 -13.48
N LEU A 85 -1.64 -3.32 -12.75
CA LEU A 85 -1.36 -3.68 -11.37
C LEU A 85 -2.23 -2.92 -10.35
N GLN A 86 -3.14 -2.07 -10.81
CA GLN A 86 -3.98 -1.24 -9.94
C GLN A 86 -3.17 -0.50 -8.88
N GLU A 87 -2.06 0.07 -9.32
CA GLU A 87 -1.02 0.64 -8.45
C GLU A 87 -1.40 2.02 -7.91
N VAL A 88 -1.21 2.16 -6.59
CA VAL A 88 -1.20 3.44 -5.89
C VAL A 88 0.16 3.58 -5.22
N THR A 89 0.89 4.64 -5.55
CA THR A 89 2.26 4.84 -5.08
C THR A 89 2.35 6.07 -4.18
N TYR A 90 2.97 5.90 -3.02
CA TYR A 90 3.32 7.01 -2.13
C TYR A 90 4.72 7.53 -2.43
N LEU A 91 4.90 8.85 -2.33
CA LEU A 91 6.18 9.50 -2.57
C LEU A 91 7.21 9.20 -1.47
N PRO A 92 8.52 9.27 -1.78
CA PRO A 92 9.55 9.19 -0.76
C PRO A 92 9.34 10.24 0.32
N GLY A 93 9.64 9.88 1.58
CA GLY A 93 9.44 10.76 2.72
C GLY A 93 8.03 10.72 3.30
N THR A 94 7.13 9.89 2.79
CA THR A 94 5.83 9.65 3.41
C THR A 94 6.02 8.91 4.73
N TYR A 95 5.34 9.38 5.77
CA TYR A 95 5.35 8.76 7.09
C TYR A 95 4.06 7.98 7.33
N PHE A 96 4.22 6.82 7.96
CA PHE A 96 3.11 5.95 8.35
C PHE A 96 3.20 5.61 9.84
N TYR A 97 2.06 5.42 10.47
CA TYR A 97 1.96 4.80 11.76
C TYR A 97 1.78 3.30 11.53
N GLN A 98 2.80 2.53 11.89
CA GLN A 98 2.84 1.08 11.69
C GLN A 98 2.36 0.37 12.94
N TYR A 99 1.29 -0.39 12.81
CA TYR A 99 0.73 -1.20 13.89
C TYR A 99 1.39 -2.58 13.95
N PRO A 100 1.37 -3.25 15.12
CA PRO A 100 1.80 -4.65 15.21
C PRO A 100 0.94 -5.55 14.31
N PRO A 101 1.51 -6.65 13.78
CA PRO A 101 0.72 -7.63 13.05
C PRO A 101 -0.37 -8.26 13.91
N MET A 102 -1.48 -8.63 13.28
CA MET A 102 -2.58 -9.34 13.90
C MET A 102 -3.17 -10.36 12.95
N GLU A 103 -3.86 -11.37 13.49
CA GLU A 103 -4.51 -12.40 12.70
C GLU A 103 -5.94 -12.02 12.32
N PHE A 104 -6.31 -12.27 11.06
CA PHE A 104 -7.66 -12.05 10.52
C PHE A 104 -7.97 -13.10 9.44
N LEU A 105 -8.96 -13.94 9.66
CA LEU A 105 -9.40 -14.98 8.71
C LEU A 105 -8.24 -15.87 8.19
N GLY A 106 -7.32 -16.25 9.07
CA GLY A 106 -6.19 -17.10 8.73
C GLY A 106 -5.04 -16.38 8.00
N VAL A 107 -5.10 -15.06 7.90
CA VAL A 107 -4.09 -14.21 7.30
C VAL A 107 -3.51 -13.28 8.36
N THR A 108 -2.20 -13.11 8.35
CA THR A 108 -1.56 -12.07 9.18
C THR A 108 -1.69 -10.73 8.49
N ILE A 109 -2.32 -9.76 9.13
CA ILE A 109 -2.49 -8.41 8.61
C ILE A 109 -1.67 -7.41 9.41
N GLN A 110 -1.19 -6.36 8.74
CA GLN A 110 -0.51 -5.24 9.38
C GLN A 110 -0.98 -3.92 8.79
N VAL A 111 -1.52 -3.06 9.62
CA VAL A 111 -2.03 -1.75 9.20
C VAL A 111 -0.94 -0.69 9.25
N HIS A 112 -0.90 0.11 8.21
CA HIS A 112 -0.08 1.32 8.09
C HIS A 112 -1.02 2.50 7.82
N GLU A 113 -1.07 3.45 8.72
CA GLU A 113 -1.88 4.66 8.55
C GLU A 113 -0.98 5.85 8.26
N GLU A 114 -1.22 6.53 7.14
CA GLU A 114 -0.44 7.70 6.76
C GLU A 114 -0.52 8.79 7.83
N LEU A 115 0.63 9.37 8.15
CA LEU A 115 0.76 10.50 9.06
C LEU A 115 0.93 11.78 8.26
N HIS A 116 0.30 12.85 8.71
CA HIS A 116 0.53 14.20 8.20
C HIS A 116 1.01 15.11 9.32
N LEU A 117 1.77 16.13 8.95
CA LEU A 117 2.22 17.15 9.89
C LEU A 117 1.07 18.09 10.22
N ASN A 118 0.69 18.14 11.49
CA ASN A 118 -0.19 19.19 11.98
C ASN A 118 0.64 20.48 12.15
N GLU A 119 0.35 21.50 11.35
CA GLU A 119 1.11 22.76 11.32
C GLU A 119 1.01 23.53 12.62
N GLU A 120 -0.11 23.43 13.34
CA GLU A 120 -0.32 24.14 14.61
C GLU A 120 0.47 23.50 15.74
N THR A 121 0.39 22.17 15.87
CA THR A 121 1.05 21.42 16.96
C THR A 121 2.47 21.00 16.61
N ARG A 122 2.86 21.06 15.33
CA ARG A 122 4.14 20.57 14.78
C ARG A 122 4.38 19.10 15.06
N LYS A 123 3.30 18.32 15.17
CA LYS A 123 3.33 16.88 15.40
C LYS A 123 2.76 16.14 14.20
N TYR A 124 3.28 14.94 13.94
CA TYR A 124 2.71 14.02 12.98
C TYR A 124 1.51 13.31 13.60
N GLU A 125 0.40 13.33 12.90
CA GLU A 125 -0.88 12.76 13.33
C GLU A 125 -1.45 11.87 12.23
N PRO A 126 -2.16 10.75 12.59
CA PRO A 126 -2.89 9.95 11.61
C PRO A 126 -3.91 10.81 10.84
N THR A 127 -4.06 10.54 9.56
CA THR A 127 -5.01 11.28 8.70
C THR A 127 -6.47 11.03 9.10
N ARG A 128 -6.74 9.96 9.85
CA ARG A 128 -8.08 9.55 10.33
C ARG A 128 -9.14 9.52 9.23
N ILE A 129 -8.74 9.06 8.05
CA ILE A 129 -9.66 8.89 6.93
C ILE A 129 -10.76 7.88 7.27
N LEU A 130 -10.44 6.94 8.17
CA LEU A 130 -11.34 5.88 8.57
C LEU A 130 -11.67 5.97 10.07
N ASN A 131 -12.96 5.76 10.37
CA ASN A 131 -13.44 5.60 11.72
C ASN A 131 -13.53 4.10 12.05
N GLY A 132 -12.49 3.55 12.71
CA GLY A 132 -12.47 2.17 13.17
C GLY A 132 -12.08 1.15 12.09
N TRP A 133 -12.33 -0.11 12.39
CA TRP A 133 -11.95 -1.27 11.58
C TRP A 133 -12.92 -1.62 10.46
N ASP A 134 -14.20 -1.24 10.59
CA ASP A 134 -15.26 -1.66 9.69
C ASP A 134 -14.96 -1.34 8.21
N PRO A 135 -14.48 -0.14 7.85
CA PRO A 135 -14.11 0.15 6.46
C PRO A 135 -12.99 -0.74 5.93
N ILE A 136 -12.02 -1.10 6.77
CA ILE A 136 -10.92 -2.00 6.40
C ILE A 136 -11.46 -3.39 6.13
N ILE A 137 -12.32 -3.90 7.02
CA ILE A 137 -12.94 -5.23 6.89
C ILE A 137 -13.79 -5.29 5.64
N LEU A 138 -14.60 -4.27 5.37
CA LEU A 138 -15.46 -4.19 4.18
C LEU A 138 -14.65 -4.23 2.87
N GLU A 139 -13.44 -3.69 2.87
CA GLU A 139 -12.56 -3.71 1.71
C GLU A 139 -11.76 -5.02 1.61
N LEU A 140 -11.26 -5.51 2.73
CA LEU A 140 -10.32 -6.63 2.79
C LEU A 140 -11.01 -7.99 2.67
N GLU A 141 -12.06 -8.25 3.43
CA GLU A 141 -12.68 -9.58 3.54
C GLU A 141 -13.17 -10.13 2.21
N PRO A 142 -13.91 -9.36 1.37
CA PRO A 142 -14.33 -9.85 0.05
C PRO A 142 -13.15 -10.21 -0.84
N GLN A 143 -12.08 -9.45 -0.78
CA GLN A 143 -10.87 -9.69 -1.59
C GLN A 143 -10.10 -10.92 -1.11
N LEU A 144 -10.00 -11.17 0.20
CA LEU A 144 -9.40 -12.40 0.73
C LEU A 144 -10.17 -13.63 0.25
N ARG A 145 -11.49 -13.61 0.37
CA ARG A 145 -12.35 -14.71 -0.08
C ARG A 145 -12.25 -14.94 -1.58
N ALA A 146 -12.28 -13.88 -2.38
CA ALA A 146 -12.15 -13.97 -3.84
C ALA A 146 -10.78 -14.51 -4.25
N THR A 147 -9.71 -14.10 -3.59
CA THR A 147 -8.35 -14.55 -3.88
C THR A 147 -8.19 -16.05 -3.64
N TYR A 148 -8.73 -16.57 -2.55
CA TYR A 148 -8.71 -18.00 -2.27
C TYR A 148 -9.61 -18.81 -3.21
N ALA A 149 -10.78 -18.28 -3.56
CA ALA A 149 -11.73 -19.00 -4.42
C ALA A 149 -11.31 -19.00 -5.90
N ASN A 150 -10.79 -17.87 -6.40
CA ASN A 150 -10.44 -17.65 -7.79
C ASN A 150 -9.14 -16.85 -7.90
N PRO A 151 -7.97 -17.50 -7.73
CA PRO A 151 -6.69 -16.83 -7.90
C PRO A 151 -6.58 -16.21 -9.30
N LEU A 152 -5.96 -15.03 -9.38
CA LEU A 152 -5.71 -14.37 -10.67
C LEU A 152 -4.58 -15.09 -11.43
N ASP A 153 -4.67 -15.10 -12.76
CA ASP A 153 -3.56 -15.47 -13.61
C ASP A 153 -2.62 -14.26 -13.73
N LEU A 154 -1.57 -14.25 -12.91
CA LEU A 154 -0.62 -13.14 -12.82
C LEU A 154 0.65 -13.46 -13.63
N PRO A 155 1.14 -12.54 -14.48
CA PRO A 155 2.44 -12.67 -15.11
C PRO A 155 3.55 -12.86 -14.07
N GLU A 156 4.58 -13.63 -14.43
CA GLU A 156 5.77 -13.78 -13.58
C GLU A 156 6.35 -12.40 -13.24
N GLY A 157 6.66 -12.17 -11.95
CA GLY A 157 7.22 -10.92 -11.47
C GLY A 157 6.22 -9.76 -11.30
N ALA A 158 4.94 -9.95 -11.64
CA ALA A 158 3.95 -8.86 -11.56
C ALA A 158 3.81 -8.27 -10.14
N SER A 159 3.96 -9.10 -9.12
CA SER A 159 3.77 -8.71 -7.72
C SER A 159 5.07 -8.34 -6.99
N GLU A 160 6.23 -8.49 -7.60
CA GLU A 160 7.53 -8.34 -6.92
C GLU A 160 7.67 -7.04 -6.12
N ARG A 161 7.27 -5.91 -6.72
CA ARG A 161 7.38 -4.60 -6.07
C ARG A 161 6.56 -4.46 -4.79
N PHE A 162 5.57 -5.32 -4.60
CA PHE A 162 4.68 -5.30 -3.43
C PHE A 162 5.11 -6.28 -2.34
N LEU A 163 6.09 -7.14 -2.62
CA LEU A 163 6.54 -8.24 -1.74
C LEU A 163 7.86 -7.94 -1.02
N ILE A 164 8.46 -6.80 -1.27
CA ILE A 164 9.74 -6.39 -0.68
C ILE A 164 9.54 -5.48 0.55
N PRO A 165 10.52 -5.41 1.48
CA PRO A 165 10.52 -4.44 2.57
C PRO A 165 10.41 -2.98 2.09
N LEU A 166 10.11 -2.06 3.03
CA LEU A 166 9.98 -0.62 2.76
C LEU A 166 11.29 0.17 2.90
N ASP A 167 12.38 -0.49 3.08
CA ASP A 167 13.71 0.09 3.29
C ASP A 167 14.49 0.36 1.99
#